data_31dd9d710ab91a9eea98656efab5ae0d
#
_entry.id   31dd9d710ab91a9eea98656efab5ae0d
#
_cell.length_a   1.000
_cell.length_b   1.000
_cell.length_c   1.000
_cell.angle_alpha   90.00
_cell.angle_beta   90.00
_cell.angle_gamma   90.00
#
_symmetry.space_group_name_H-M   'P 1'
#
loop_
_entity.id
_entity.type
_entity.pdbx_description
1 polymer ?
#
loop_
_entity_poly.entity_id
_entity_poly.type
_entity_poly.pdbx_seq_one_letter_code
_entity_poly.pdbx_strand_id
1 'polypeptide(L)'
;MALTKEQMELMAERFGHDTLLSLATCDETGPSVRHVNALFQGDSFYVITWAKSGKMEQLAKNPACAVCGDWFTARGVGENLGWVGKPENQSVMANLRLAFASWYGNGHVNEADRDTILLRIRLTAGVLMSHGIRHDLTF
;
A
#
# COMPACT_ATOMS: atom_id res chain seq x y z
N MET A 1 5.90 17.99 6.17
CA MET A 1 7.01 17.55 7.03
C MET A 1 7.17 16.04 6.91
N ALA A 2 8.40 15.59 7.03
CA ALA A 2 8.68 14.16 6.93
C ALA A 2 8.61 13.48 8.31
N LEU A 3 8.60 12.15 8.31
CA LEU A 3 8.70 11.35 9.52
C LEU A 3 10.04 11.65 10.24
N THR A 4 10.02 11.59 11.57
CA THR A 4 11.27 11.57 12.35
C THR A 4 11.99 10.25 12.12
N LYS A 5 13.29 10.19 12.50
CA LYS A 5 14.06 8.95 12.42
C LYS A 5 13.40 7.83 13.22
N GLU A 6 12.95 8.13 14.44
CA GLU A 6 12.24 7.15 15.29
C GLU A 6 10.98 6.64 14.62
N GLN A 7 10.17 7.55 14.02
CA GLN A 7 8.95 7.18 13.32
C GLN A 7 9.24 6.32 12.08
N MET A 8 10.30 6.64 11.32
CA MET A 8 10.71 5.82 10.18
C MET A 8 11.09 4.40 10.61
N GLU A 9 11.82 4.27 11.72
CA GLU A 9 12.21 2.97 12.27
C GLU A 9 10.98 2.17 12.73
N LEU A 10 10.01 2.82 13.40
CA LEU A 10 8.77 2.19 13.81
C LEU A 10 7.94 1.71 12.62
N MET A 11 7.82 2.52 11.59
CA MET A 11 7.06 2.15 10.38
C MET A 11 7.73 0.98 9.66
N ALA A 12 9.05 0.99 9.55
CA ALA A 12 9.81 -0.10 8.93
C ALA A 12 9.67 -1.40 9.72
N GLU A 13 9.75 -1.34 11.04
CA GLU A 13 9.56 -2.51 11.91
C GLU A 13 8.15 -3.10 11.79
N ARG A 14 7.14 -2.23 11.79
CA ARG A 14 5.74 -2.66 11.81
C ARG A 14 5.24 -3.08 10.44
N PHE A 15 5.71 -2.47 9.35
CA PHE A 15 5.12 -2.60 8.02
C PHE A 15 6.15 -2.83 6.89
N GLY A 16 7.42 -2.94 7.20
CA GLY A 16 8.49 -3.21 6.23
C GLY A 16 8.59 -4.69 5.82
N HIS A 17 7.50 -5.42 5.89
CA HIS A 17 7.37 -6.83 5.52
C HIS A 17 5.96 -7.04 4.96
N ASP A 18 5.64 -8.26 4.53
CA ASP A 18 4.29 -8.59 4.07
C ASP A 18 3.28 -8.28 5.18
N THR A 19 2.41 -7.33 4.92
CA THR A 19 1.42 -6.87 5.91
C THR A 19 0.04 -6.85 5.29
N LEU A 20 -0.92 -7.46 5.97
CA LEU A 20 -2.32 -7.38 5.57
C LEU A 20 -2.90 -6.07 6.11
N LEU A 21 -3.33 -5.20 5.20
CA LEU A 21 -3.97 -3.94 5.54
C LEU A 21 -5.41 -3.92 5.06
N SER A 22 -6.24 -3.10 5.72
CA SER A 22 -7.53 -2.68 5.16
C SER A 22 -7.30 -1.41 4.35
N LEU A 23 -7.78 -1.41 3.11
CA LEU A 23 -7.72 -0.26 2.20
C LEU A 23 -9.13 0.22 1.91
N ALA A 24 -9.41 1.47 2.23
CA ALA A 24 -10.67 2.13 1.93
C ALA A 24 -10.51 3.05 0.73
N THR A 25 -11.43 2.93 -0.22
CA THR A 25 -11.54 3.78 -1.40
C THR A 25 -12.98 4.29 -1.50
N CYS A 26 -13.21 5.32 -2.30
CA CYS A 26 -14.50 5.99 -2.35
C CYS A 26 -14.82 6.47 -3.76
N ASP A 27 -16.09 6.39 -4.13
CA ASP A 27 -16.64 7.04 -5.31
C ASP A 27 -17.99 7.68 -4.95
N GLU A 28 -18.76 8.10 -5.94
CA GLU A 28 -20.05 8.75 -5.73
C GLU A 28 -21.08 7.84 -5.04
N THR A 29 -20.87 6.52 -5.05
CA THR A 29 -21.78 5.57 -4.37
C THR A 29 -21.40 5.36 -2.90
N GLY A 30 -20.25 5.88 -2.46
CA GLY A 30 -19.78 5.80 -1.09
C GLY A 30 -18.46 5.03 -0.94
N PRO A 31 -18.04 4.81 0.31
CA PRO A 31 -16.78 4.11 0.59
C PRO A 31 -16.91 2.60 0.44
N SER A 32 -15.81 1.98 0.05
CA SER A 32 -15.64 0.52 0.04
C SER A 32 -14.35 0.17 0.76
N VAL A 33 -14.29 -0.97 1.41
CA VAL A 33 -13.11 -1.42 2.14
C VAL A 33 -12.82 -2.90 1.82
N ARG A 34 -11.55 -3.24 1.70
CA ARG A 34 -11.07 -4.61 1.47
C ARG A 34 -9.68 -4.78 2.08
N HIS A 35 -9.28 -6.03 2.26
CA HIS A 35 -7.90 -6.32 2.67
C HIS A 35 -6.99 -6.39 1.45
N VAL A 36 -5.75 -5.93 1.64
CA VAL A 36 -4.67 -6.04 0.64
C VAL A 36 -3.38 -6.44 1.34
N ASN A 37 -2.55 -7.22 0.64
CA ASN A 37 -1.17 -7.43 1.08
C ASN A 37 -0.33 -6.25 0.61
N ALA A 38 0.42 -5.66 1.53
CA ALA A 38 1.16 -4.44 1.28
C ALA A 38 2.55 -4.48 1.91
N LEU A 39 3.48 -3.74 1.31
CA LEU A 39 4.81 -3.50 1.84
C LEU A 39 5.01 -2.00 1.99
N PHE A 40 5.39 -1.55 3.19
CA PHE A 40 5.76 -0.16 3.42
C PHE A 40 7.22 0.07 2.99
N GLN A 41 7.42 1.10 2.19
CA GLN A 41 8.76 1.52 1.76
C GLN A 41 8.76 3.03 1.52
N GLY A 42 9.67 3.75 2.18
CA GLY A 42 9.73 5.20 2.07
C GLY A 42 8.55 5.90 2.74
N ASP A 43 7.66 6.42 1.97
CA ASP A 43 6.43 7.10 2.42
C ASP A 43 5.15 6.41 1.96
N SER A 44 5.26 5.20 1.43
CA SER A 44 4.18 4.57 0.70
C SER A 44 4.02 3.10 1.06
N PHE A 45 2.79 2.61 0.92
CA PHE A 45 2.53 1.18 0.80
C PHE A 45 2.43 0.81 -0.68
N TYR A 46 2.99 -0.33 -1.02
CA TYR A 46 2.94 -0.88 -2.37
C TYR A 46 2.13 -2.16 -2.39
N VAL A 47 1.25 -2.29 -3.36
CA VAL A 47 0.30 -3.39 -3.52
C VAL A 47 0.34 -3.86 -4.97
N ILE A 48 0.29 -5.18 -5.18
CA ILE A 48 0.11 -5.75 -6.51
C ILE A 48 -1.37 -6.09 -6.65
N THR A 49 -2.02 -5.57 -7.68
CA THR A 49 -3.44 -5.75 -7.89
C THR A 49 -3.80 -5.75 -9.38
N TRP A 50 -5.07 -6.02 -9.67
CA TRP A 50 -5.57 -6.04 -11.03
C TRP A 50 -6.15 -4.67 -11.41
N ALA A 51 -5.77 -4.18 -12.59
CA ALA A 51 -6.14 -2.84 -13.06
C ALA A 51 -7.66 -2.63 -13.15
N LYS A 52 -8.41 -3.70 -13.36
CA LYS A 52 -9.88 -3.65 -13.52
C LYS A 52 -10.62 -4.00 -12.23
N SER A 53 -9.94 -4.09 -11.10
CA SER A 53 -10.59 -4.34 -9.80
C SER A 53 -11.39 -3.13 -9.35
N GLY A 54 -12.36 -3.36 -8.46
CA GLY A 54 -13.24 -2.30 -7.94
C GLY A 54 -12.44 -1.17 -7.27
N LYS A 55 -11.39 -1.52 -6.52
CA LYS A 55 -10.53 -0.51 -5.88
C LYS A 55 -9.84 0.40 -6.91
N MET A 56 -9.37 -0.18 -8.02
CA MET A 56 -8.69 0.60 -9.06
C MET A 56 -9.66 1.46 -9.86
N GLU A 57 -10.88 0.98 -10.08
CA GLU A 57 -11.93 1.79 -10.70
C GLU A 57 -12.30 3.00 -9.83
N GLN A 58 -12.42 2.79 -8.53
CA GLN A 58 -12.71 3.88 -7.59
C GLN A 58 -11.54 4.87 -7.50
N LEU A 59 -10.30 4.37 -7.40
CA LEU A 59 -9.11 5.24 -7.33
C LEU A 59 -8.91 6.08 -8.60
N ALA A 60 -9.30 5.56 -9.76
CA ALA A 60 -9.25 6.33 -11.00
C ALA A 60 -10.18 7.54 -10.97
N LYS A 61 -11.31 7.44 -10.28
CA LYS A 61 -12.27 8.53 -10.12
C LYS A 61 -11.93 9.44 -8.94
N ASN A 62 -11.48 8.84 -7.84
CA ASN A 62 -11.12 9.56 -6.63
C ASN A 62 -9.87 8.91 -6.03
N PRO A 63 -8.68 9.51 -6.16
CA PRO A 63 -7.44 8.93 -5.68
C PRO A 63 -7.28 8.98 -4.15
N ALA A 64 -8.12 9.72 -3.43
CA ALA A 64 -8.07 9.75 -1.97
C ALA A 64 -8.42 8.37 -1.41
N CYS A 65 -7.62 7.91 -0.46
CA CYS A 65 -7.82 6.62 0.18
C CYS A 65 -7.35 6.65 1.62
N ALA A 66 -7.66 5.59 2.35
CA ALA A 66 -7.20 5.40 3.72
C ALA A 66 -6.80 3.95 3.93
N VAL A 67 -5.86 3.74 4.84
CA VAL A 67 -5.41 2.41 5.23
C VAL A 67 -5.52 2.25 6.74
N CYS A 68 -5.68 1.02 7.18
CA CYS A 68 -5.76 0.66 8.58
C CYS A 68 -5.04 -0.67 8.78
N GLY A 69 -4.22 -0.75 9.81
CA GLY A 69 -3.56 -1.96 10.26
C GLY A 69 -3.60 -2.01 11.80
N ASP A 70 -2.81 -2.88 12.40
CA ASP A 70 -2.75 -3.01 13.85
C ASP A 70 -2.24 -1.71 14.49
N TRP A 71 -3.09 -1.07 15.30
CA TRP A 71 -2.75 0.17 16.01
C TRP A 71 -2.29 1.28 15.08
N PHE A 72 -2.78 1.28 13.83
CA PHE A 72 -2.35 2.21 12.80
C PHE A 72 -3.51 2.57 11.88
N THR A 73 -3.61 3.85 11.56
CA THR A 73 -4.49 4.36 10.50
C THR A 73 -3.79 5.50 9.77
N ALA A 74 -4.01 5.61 8.48
CA ALA A 74 -3.42 6.70 7.70
C ALA A 74 -4.31 7.04 6.50
N ARG A 75 -4.14 8.25 6.01
CA ARG A 75 -4.72 8.72 4.75
C ARG A 75 -3.63 8.84 3.70
N GLY A 76 -4.03 8.68 2.45
CA GLY A 76 -3.09 8.76 1.35
C GLY A 76 -3.76 8.98 0.01
N VAL A 77 -2.95 8.86 -1.02
CA VAL A 77 -3.34 9.02 -2.42
C VAL A 77 -2.91 7.76 -3.16
N GLY A 78 -3.86 7.11 -3.83
CA GLY A 78 -3.60 5.92 -4.63
C GLY A 78 -3.12 6.29 -6.02
N GLU A 79 -2.00 5.70 -6.44
CA GLU A 79 -1.37 5.96 -7.73
C GLU A 79 -1.15 4.65 -8.48
N ASN A 80 -1.71 4.53 -9.67
CA ASN A 80 -1.47 3.38 -10.54
C ASN A 80 -0.13 3.57 -11.25
N LEU A 81 0.88 2.80 -10.87
CA LEU A 81 2.22 2.86 -11.47
C LEU A 81 2.34 1.98 -12.72
N GLY A 82 1.25 1.36 -13.13
CA GLY A 82 1.20 0.56 -14.35
C GLY A 82 1.67 -0.88 -14.14
N TRP A 83 1.87 -1.56 -15.26
CA TRP A 83 2.23 -2.98 -15.28
C TRP A 83 3.44 -3.28 -14.40
N VAL A 84 3.36 -4.38 -13.64
CA VAL A 84 4.46 -4.81 -12.76
C VAL A 84 5.76 -5.12 -13.51
N GLY A 85 5.69 -5.41 -14.80
CA GLY A 85 6.85 -5.68 -15.64
C GLY A 85 7.54 -4.46 -16.23
N LYS A 86 7.04 -3.24 -15.99
CA LYS A 86 7.71 -2.04 -16.47
C LYS A 86 9.10 -1.89 -15.84
N PRO A 87 10.11 -1.43 -16.62
CA PRO A 87 11.46 -1.18 -16.07
C PRO A 87 11.46 -0.27 -14.85
N GLU A 88 10.65 0.77 -14.85
CA GLU A 88 10.55 1.73 -13.75
C GLU A 88 10.08 1.10 -12.44
N ASN A 89 9.36 -0.02 -12.52
CA ASN A 89 8.80 -0.70 -11.35
C ASN A 89 9.71 -1.78 -10.77
N GLN A 90 10.82 -2.13 -11.43
CA GLN A 90 11.60 -3.32 -11.04
C GLN A 90 12.28 -3.18 -9.68
N SER A 91 12.71 -2.00 -9.32
CA SER A 91 13.32 -1.76 -8.01
C SER A 91 12.35 -2.09 -6.86
N VAL A 92 11.12 -1.62 -6.95
CA VAL A 92 10.07 -1.92 -5.98
C VAL A 92 9.63 -3.38 -6.08
N MET A 93 9.42 -3.87 -7.30
CA MET A 93 8.97 -5.26 -7.51
C MET A 93 9.95 -6.29 -6.95
N ALA A 94 11.26 -6.05 -7.01
CA ALA A 94 12.25 -6.93 -6.40
C ALA A 94 11.99 -7.07 -4.89
N ASN A 95 11.69 -5.98 -4.21
CA ASN A 95 11.39 -5.99 -2.78
C ASN A 95 10.05 -6.68 -2.49
N LEU A 96 9.05 -6.47 -3.33
CA LEU A 96 7.74 -7.10 -3.17
C LEU A 96 7.81 -8.61 -3.37
N ARG A 97 8.57 -9.09 -4.35
CA ARG A 97 8.74 -10.52 -4.57
C ARG A 97 9.39 -11.20 -3.37
N LEU A 98 10.35 -10.54 -2.72
CA LEU A 98 10.96 -11.04 -1.49
C LEU A 98 9.98 -11.01 -0.32
N ALA A 99 9.30 -9.89 -0.11
CA ALA A 99 8.36 -9.75 1.00
C ALA A 99 7.20 -10.73 0.91
N PHE A 100 6.69 -10.97 -0.30
CA PHE A 100 5.52 -11.80 -0.56
C PHE A 100 5.89 -13.24 -0.94
N ALA A 101 7.14 -13.66 -0.76
CA ALA A 101 7.64 -14.94 -1.24
C ALA A 101 6.83 -16.14 -0.75
N SER A 102 6.23 -16.06 0.45
CA SER A 102 5.46 -17.18 1.01
C SER A 102 4.21 -17.55 0.20
N TRP A 103 3.66 -16.60 -0.57
CA TRP A 103 2.45 -16.83 -1.35
C TRP A 103 2.56 -16.40 -2.82
N TYR A 104 3.62 -15.70 -3.19
CA TYR A 104 3.74 -15.07 -4.52
C TYR A 104 3.64 -16.09 -5.67
N GLY A 105 4.16 -17.29 -5.48
CA GLY A 105 4.18 -18.33 -6.50
C GLY A 105 2.94 -19.23 -6.56
N ASN A 106 1.88 -18.92 -5.78
CA ASN A 106 0.71 -19.80 -5.66
C ASN A 106 -0.36 -19.60 -6.76
N GLY A 107 -0.10 -18.73 -7.75
CA GLY A 107 -0.99 -18.48 -8.87
C GLY A 107 -1.87 -17.25 -8.74
N HIS A 108 -1.84 -16.53 -7.60
CA HIS A 108 -2.59 -15.30 -7.42
C HIS A 108 -2.03 -14.13 -8.22
N VAL A 109 -0.73 -14.14 -8.53
CA VAL A 109 -0.08 -13.10 -9.31
C VAL A 109 0.37 -13.66 -10.65
N ASN A 110 -0.08 -13.06 -11.74
CA ASN A 110 0.39 -13.36 -13.09
C ASN A 110 1.08 -12.13 -13.66
N GLU A 111 2.42 -12.10 -13.60
CA GLU A 111 3.21 -10.96 -14.08
C GLU A 111 3.17 -10.79 -15.59
N ALA A 112 2.78 -11.82 -16.34
CA ALA A 112 2.63 -11.72 -17.79
C ALA A 112 1.37 -10.97 -18.21
N ASP A 113 0.37 -10.90 -17.33
CA ASP A 113 -0.85 -10.13 -17.56
C ASP A 113 -0.54 -8.64 -17.41
N ARG A 114 -0.73 -7.87 -18.50
CA ARG A 114 -0.48 -6.43 -18.53
C ARG A 114 -1.40 -5.62 -17.61
N ASP A 115 -2.52 -6.20 -17.18
CA ASP A 115 -3.41 -5.60 -16.20
C ASP A 115 -3.05 -5.93 -14.76
N THR A 116 -2.00 -6.71 -14.52
CA THR A 116 -1.38 -6.87 -13.20
C THR A 116 -0.49 -5.65 -12.97
N ILE A 117 -0.93 -4.79 -12.05
CA ILE A 117 -0.30 -3.46 -11.88
C ILE A 117 0.24 -3.28 -10.47
N LEU A 118 1.14 -2.33 -10.34
CA LEU A 118 1.68 -1.86 -9.09
C LEU A 118 0.89 -0.64 -8.63
N LEU A 119 0.24 -0.77 -7.48
CA LEU A 119 -0.46 0.33 -6.82
C LEU A 119 0.46 0.91 -5.73
N ARG A 120 0.70 2.20 -5.80
CA ARG A 120 1.37 2.95 -4.74
C ARG A 120 0.32 3.73 -3.95
N ILE A 121 0.31 3.51 -2.64
CA ILE A 121 -0.50 4.30 -1.71
C ILE A 121 0.46 5.24 -1.01
N ARG A 122 0.57 6.46 -1.53
CA ARG A 122 1.45 7.49 -0.97
C ARG A 122 0.75 8.12 0.22
N LEU A 123 1.32 7.93 1.41
CA LEU A 123 0.72 8.40 2.64
C LEU A 123 0.94 9.89 2.84
N THR A 124 -0.03 10.55 3.45
CA THR A 124 0.03 11.99 3.77
C THR A 124 0.05 12.23 5.27
N ALA A 125 -0.81 11.57 6.01
CA ALA A 125 -0.90 11.74 7.46
C ALA A 125 -1.46 10.46 8.10
N GLY A 126 -1.10 10.21 9.33
CA GLY A 126 -1.61 9.06 10.05
C GLY A 126 -1.34 9.09 11.53
N VAL A 127 -1.74 8.03 12.22
CA VAL A 127 -1.52 7.81 13.64
C VAL A 127 -1.04 6.40 13.85
N LEU A 128 0.04 6.24 14.59
CA LEU A 128 0.57 4.95 15.02
C LEU A 128 0.66 4.93 16.54
N MET A 129 0.06 3.91 17.14
CA MET A 129 0.21 3.66 18.58
C MET A 129 1.29 2.61 18.78
N SER A 130 2.26 2.91 19.63
CA SER A 130 3.35 1.99 19.96
C SER A 130 3.71 2.11 21.43
N HIS A 131 3.64 0.99 22.17
CA HIS A 131 3.97 0.95 23.60
C HIS A 131 3.21 2.01 24.41
N GLY A 132 1.93 2.21 24.10
CA GLY A 132 1.08 3.18 24.78
C GLY A 132 1.33 4.64 24.38
N ILE A 133 2.21 4.89 23.43
CA ILE A 133 2.52 6.23 22.96
C ILE A 133 1.87 6.46 21.60
N ARG A 134 1.17 7.59 21.46
CA ARG A 134 0.60 8.01 20.19
C ARG A 134 1.64 8.77 19.38
N HIS A 135 1.86 8.33 18.15
CA HIS A 135 2.70 9.04 17.18
C HIS A 135 1.79 9.62 16.08
N ASP A 136 1.74 10.94 15.99
CA ASP A 136 1.10 11.62 14.86
C ASP A 136 2.13 11.68 13.73
N LEU A 137 1.75 11.13 12.56
CA LEU A 137 2.65 10.96 11.43
C LEU A 137 2.31 11.94 10.32
N THR A 138 3.32 12.60 9.80
CA THR A 138 3.25 13.41 8.58
C THR A 138 4.30 12.86 7.62
N PHE A 139 3.87 12.41 6.48
CA PHE A 139 4.73 11.75 5.51
C PHE A 139 5.29 12.70 4.47
#